data_2d8d9d8a2a503224e63e3a2df164089e
#
_entry.id   2d8d9d8a2a503224e63e3a2df164089e
#
_cell.length_a   1.000
_cell.length_b   1.000
_cell.length_c   1.000
_cell.angle_alpha   90.00
_cell.angle_beta   90.00
_cell.angle_gamma   90.00
#
_symmetry.space_group_name_H-M   'P 1'
#
loop_
_entity.id
_entity.type
_entity.pdbx_description
1 polymer ?
#
loop_
_entity_poly.entity_id
_entity_poly.type
_entity_poly.pdbx_seq_one_letter_code
_entity_poly.pdbx_strand_id
1 'polypeptide(L)'
;MNKNLFKNRALIFILVSAVLIMGAYTMSQDSTEGKKVQLETTMGKIVIELDSNMPITAGNFEKLVSEGFYDGTIFHRIINGFMIQGGDPQGTGMGGPGYTIKDEFLKNNKNSRGTISMANAGPNTGGSQFFINLVNNNFLDAKHPVFGKVVEGMDVVDAIALVDTDSNDRPYEEVRILNAGLIE
;
A
#
# COMPACT_ATOMS: atom_id res chain seq x y z
N MET A 1 47.39 -50.17 8.29
CA MET A 1 46.78 -48.89 8.67
C MET A 1 45.84 -48.48 7.57
N ASN A 2 44.54 -48.42 7.86
CA ASN A 2 43.44 -48.53 6.88
C ASN A 2 43.13 -47.16 6.17
N LYS A 3 43.72 -46.96 5.00
CA LYS A 3 43.53 -45.74 4.17
C LYS A 3 42.07 -45.44 3.76
N ASN A 4 41.19 -46.44 3.85
CA ASN A 4 39.78 -46.29 3.51
C ASN A 4 38.96 -45.56 4.60
N LEU A 5 39.44 -45.60 5.85
CA LEU A 5 38.72 -44.95 6.97
C LEU A 5 38.79 -43.40 6.90
N PHE A 6 39.91 -42.88 6.37
CA PHE A 6 40.10 -41.43 6.19
C PHE A 6 39.33 -40.87 4.99
N LYS A 7 39.20 -41.64 3.91
CA LYS A 7 38.38 -41.22 2.74
C LYS A 7 36.92 -41.08 3.09
N ASN A 8 36.37 -42.02 3.86
CA ASN A 8 34.95 -41.98 4.26
C ASN A 8 34.63 -40.83 5.23
N ARG A 9 35.57 -40.48 6.12
CA ARG A 9 35.40 -39.33 7.04
C ARG A 9 35.44 -38.01 6.29
N ALA A 10 36.32 -37.83 5.30
CA ALA A 10 36.35 -36.62 4.46
C ALA A 10 35.06 -36.47 3.62
N LEU A 11 34.55 -37.58 3.07
CA LEU A 11 33.30 -37.56 2.28
C LEU A 11 32.08 -37.19 3.15
N ILE A 12 32.01 -37.66 4.39
CA ILE A 12 30.92 -37.34 5.33
C ILE A 12 30.98 -35.87 5.74
N PHE A 13 32.17 -35.29 5.96
CA PHE A 13 32.30 -33.88 6.27
C PHE A 13 31.91 -32.97 5.10
N ILE A 14 32.21 -33.35 3.87
CA ILE A 14 31.79 -32.58 2.68
C ILE A 14 30.27 -32.67 2.48
N LEU A 15 29.63 -33.82 2.71
CA LEU A 15 28.18 -33.97 2.62
C LEU A 15 27.46 -33.19 3.73
N VAL A 16 27.96 -33.20 4.95
CA VAL A 16 27.34 -32.43 6.07
C VAL A 16 27.49 -30.92 5.85
N SER A 17 28.63 -30.44 5.33
CA SER A 17 28.81 -29.02 5.02
C SER A 17 27.93 -28.58 3.84
N ALA A 18 27.71 -29.42 2.83
CA ALA A 18 26.82 -29.12 1.71
C ALA A 18 25.35 -29.03 2.13
N VAL A 19 24.90 -29.90 3.06
CA VAL A 19 23.53 -29.86 3.59
C VAL A 19 23.31 -28.60 4.47
N LEU A 20 24.32 -28.19 5.25
CA LEU A 20 24.25 -26.97 6.06
C LEU A 20 24.24 -25.70 5.19
N ILE A 21 25.01 -25.68 4.09
CA ILE A 21 24.99 -24.56 3.14
C ILE A 21 23.66 -24.50 2.38
N MET A 22 23.10 -25.65 1.97
CA MET A 22 21.77 -25.70 1.34
C MET A 22 20.66 -25.29 2.33
N GLY A 23 20.74 -25.69 3.60
CA GLY A 23 19.81 -25.27 4.63
C GLY A 23 19.86 -23.76 4.94
N ALA A 24 21.04 -23.12 4.83
CA ALA A 24 21.20 -21.69 5.00
C ALA A 24 20.70 -20.88 3.78
N TYR A 25 20.72 -21.46 2.58
CA TYR A 25 20.22 -20.81 1.36
C TYR A 25 18.69 -20.79 1.27
N THR A 26 17.99 -21.68 2.00
CA THR A 26 16.51 -21.70 2.02
C THR A 26 15.89 -20.79 3.08
N MET A 27 16.68 -20.12 3.91
CA MET A 27 16.17 -19.24 4.99
C MET A 27 16.29 -17.73 4.68
N SER A 28 16.58 -17.31 3.46
CA SER A 28 16.63 -15.89 3.10
C SER A 28 16.01 -15.64 1.73
N GLN A 29 14.75 -16.01 1.61
CA GLN A 29 13.82 -15.30 0.73
C GLN A 29 12.90 -14.52 1.67
N ASP A 30 13.47 -13.51 2.34
CA ASP A 30 12.69 -12.41 2.86
C ASP A 30 12.08 -11.75 1.63
N SER A 31 10.80 -11.99 1.41
CA SER A 31 10.07 -11.48 0.25
C SER A 31 10.10 -9.95 0.35
N THR A 32 10.84 -9.32 -0.55
CA THR A 32 10.79 -7.86 -0.77
C THR A 32 9.43 -7.41 -1.34
N GLU A 33 8.47 -8.31 -1.46
CA GLU A 33 7.10 -7.96 -1.80
C GLU A 33 6.47 -7.23 -0.61
N GLY A 34 5.99 -6.01 -0.89
CA GLY A 34 5.23 -5.23 0.09
C GLY A 34 3.93 -5.95 0.44
N LYS A 35 3.45 -5.76 1.67
CA LYS A 35 2.14 -6.27 2.09
C LYS A 35 1.07 -5.75 1.16
N LYS A 36 0.07 -6.56 0.87
CA LYS A 36 -1.04 -6.18 0.01
C LYS A 36 -2.30 -5.92 0.83
N VAL A 37 -3.01 -4.87 0.46
CA VAL A 37 -4.32 -4.49 1.01
C VAL A 37 -5.35 -4.58 -0.09
N GLN A 38 -6.45 -5.28 0.17
CA GLN A 38 -7.62 -5.27 -0.68
C GLN A 38 -8.66 -4.31 -0.14
N LEU A 39 -9.11 -3.38 -0.98
CA LEU A 39 -10.31 -2.57 -0.76
C LEU A 39 -11.45 -3.19 -1.57
N GLU A 40 -12.45 -3.70 -0.89
CA GLU A 40 -13.70 -4.12 -1.52
C GLU A 40 -14.65 -2.93 -1.55
N THR A 41 -15.00 -2.47 -2.74
CA THR A 41 -15.84 -1.29 -2.92
C THR A 41 -17.19 -1.63 -3.53
N THR A 42 -18.16 -0.71 -3.48
CA THR A 42 -19.45 -0.85 -4.16
C THR A 42 -19.31 -0.96 -5.68
N MET A 43 -18.16 -0.61 -6.25
CA MET A 43 -17.88 -0.66 -7.69
C MET A 43 -16.91 -1.76 -8.10
N GLY A 44 -16.34 -2.51 -7.13
CA GLY A 44 -15.40 -3.60 -7.40
C GLY A 44 -14.21 -3.58 -6.44
N LYS A 45 -13.24 -4.45 -6.73
CA LYS A 45 -12.09 -4.71 -5.89
C LYS A 45 -10.88 -3.92 -6.39
N ILE A 46 -10.13 -3.33 -5.45
CA ILE A 46 -8.85 -2.66 -5.70
C ILE A 46 -7.81 -3.32 -4.79
N VAL A 47 -6.68 -3.77 -5.34
CA VAL A 47 -5.56 -4.30 -4.56
C VAL A 47 -4.39 -3.34 -4.62
N ILE A 48 -3.87 -3.01 -3.45
CA ILE A 48 -2.78 -2.06 -3.24
C ILE A 48 -1.59 -2.82 -2.64
N GLU A 49 -0.43 -2.72 -3.26
CA GLU A 49 0.84 -3.16 -2.68
C GLU A 49 1.47 -1.97 -1.94
N LEU A 50 1.73 -2.15 -0.65
CA LEU A 50 2.34 -1.14 0.22
C LEU A 50 3.87 -1.13 0.03
N ASP A 51 4.48 0.06 0.08
CA ASP A 51 5.94 0.18 0.02
C ASP A 51 6.54 -0.10 1.41
N SER A 52 7.29 -1.20 1.52
CA SER A 52 7.96 -1.62 2.76
C SER A 52 9.02 -0.62 3.26
N ASN A 53 9.49 0.29 2.39
CA ASN A 53 10.42 1.35 2.75
C ASN A 53 9.74 2.59 3.35
N MET A 54 8.41 2.55 3.52
CA MET A 54 7.58 3.63 4.06
C MET A 54 6.94 3.23 5.41
N PRO A 55 7.73 2.83 6.44
CA PRO A 55 7.21 2.26 7.68
C PRO A 55 6.29 3.20 8.47
N ILE A 56 6.43 4.53 8.34
CA ILE A 56 5.55 5.49 8.99
C ILE A 56 4.22 5.56 8.24
N THR A 57 4.25 5.81 6.94
CA THR A 57 3.04 6.09 6.15
C THR A 57 2.31 4.81 5.77
N ALA A 58 3.02 3.83 5.18
CA ALA A 58 2.43 2.53 4.84
C ALA A 58 2.05 1.75 6.10
N GLY A 59 2.90 1.78 7.15
CA GLY A 59 2.60 1.13 8.43
C GLY A 59 1.37 1.74 9.13
N ASN A 60 1.16 3.05 9.06
CA ASN A 60 -0.06 3.67 9.57
C ASN A 60 -1.30 3.23 8.78
N PHE A 61 -1.22 3.19 7.46
CA PHE A 61 -2.32 2.71 6.62
C PHE A 61 -2.64 1.24 6.92
N GLU A 62 -1.64 0.37 7.00
CA GLU A 62 -1.78 -1.04 7.38
C GLU A 62 -2.45 -1.21 8.75
N LYS A 63 -2.02 -0.44 9.75
CA LYS A 63 -2.62 -0.44 11.09
C LYS A 63 -4.11 -0.11 11.02
N LEU A 64 -4.47 0.97 10.34
CA LEU A 64 -5.86 1.41 10.20
C LEU A 64 -6.72 0.38 9.45
N VAL A 65 -6.16 -0.27 8.40
CA VAL A 65 -6.80 -1.41 7.73
C VAL A 65 -7.06 -2.56 8.71
N SER A 66 -6.06 -2.94 9.51
CA SER A 66 -6.17 -4.03 10.48
C SER A 66 -7.18 -3.74 11.59
N GLU A 67 -7.42 -2.47 11.89
CA GLU A 67 -8.41 -2.01 12.87
C GLU A 67 -9.84 -1.86 12.26
N GLY A 68 -10.02 -2.15 10.96
CA GLY A 68 -11.30 -1.97 10.27
C GLY A 68 -11.71 -0.51 10.10
N PHE A 69 -10.76 0.43 10.25
CA PHE A 69 -11.04 1.87 10.23
C PHE A 69 -11.65 2.36 8.91
N TYR A 70 -11.29 1.74 7.80
CA TYR A 70 -11.76 2.13 6.47
C TYR A 70 -13.09 1.52 6.07
N ASP A 71 -13.60 0.54 6.83
CA ASP A 71 -14.87 -0.11 6.53
C ASP A 71 -16.03 0.88 6.62
N GLY A 72 -16.81 0.93 5.56
CA GLY A 72 -17.92 1.87 5.44
C GLY A 72 -17.53 3.31 5.05
N THR A 73 -16.25 3.67 4.96
CA THR A 73 -15.82 4.98 4.47
C THR A 73 -16.10 5.14 2.97
N ILE A 74 -16.11 6.37 2.48
CA ILE A 74 -16.40 6.67 1.07
C ILE A 74 -15.23 7.37 0.37
N PHE A 75 -15.21 7.29 -0.95
CA PHE A 75 -14.46 8.23 -1.76
C PHE A 75 -15.24 9.54 -1.83
N HIS A 76 -14.91 10.46 -0.94
CA HIS A 76 -15.67 11.71 -0.73
C HIS A 76 -15.30 12.81 -1.73
N ARG A 77 -14.20 12.65 -2.47
CA ARG A 77 -13.75 13.58 -3.51
C ARG A 77 -13.20 12.83 -4.71
N ILE A 78 -13.77 13.07 -5.88
CA ILE A 78 -13.43 12.39 -7.14
C ILE A 78 -13.26 13.45 -8.21
N ILE A 79 -12.05 13.52 -8.81
CA ILE A 79 -11.76 14.42 -9.93
C ILE A 79 -11.20 13.60 -11.07
N ASN A 80 -12.00 13.43 -12.12
CA ASN A 80 -11.57 12.74 -13.32
C ASN A 80 -10.32 13.42 -13.92
N GLY A 81 -9.35 12.60 -14.36
CA GLY A 81 -8.07 13.10 -14.87
C GLY A 81 -7.13 13.65 -13.79
N PHE A 82 -7.43 13.43 -12.50
CA PHE A 82 -6.57 13.83 -11.39
C PHE A 82 -6.42 12.71 -10.35
N MET A 83 -7.40 12.51 -9.46
CA MET A 83 -7.32 11.51 -8.39
C MET A 83 -8.71 11.15 -7.84
N ILE A 84 -8.80 10.04 -7.09
CA ILE A 84 -9.92 9.73 -6.21
C ILE A 84 -9.42 9.73 -4.77
N GLN A 85 -10.12 10.41 -3.85
CA GLN A 85 -9.72 10.59 -2.45
C GLN A 85 -10.74 10.02 -1.49
N GLY A 86 -10.26 9.25 -0.51
CA GLY A 86 -11.06 8.60 0.53
C GLY A 86 -10.35 8.58 1.88
N GLY A 87 -10.82 7.72 2.79
CA GLY A 87 -10.20 7.48 4.08
C GLY A 87 -10.57 8.47 5.18
N ASP A 88 -11.59 9.31 4.96
CA ASP A 88 -12.22 10.13 5.99
C ASP A 88 -13.43 9.36 6.59
N PRO A 89 -13.41 9.04 7.90
CA PRO A 89 -14.52 8.32 8.54
C PRO A 89 -15.83 9.12 8.56
N GLN A 90 -15.77 10.45 8.44
CA GLN A 90 -16.94 11.32 8.38
C GLN A 90 -17.40 11.59 6.94
N GLY A 91 -16.58 11.29 5.94
CA GLY A 91 -16.86 11.53 4.53
C GLY A 91 -17.01 13.01 4.15
N THR A 92 -16.45 13.92 4.95
CA THR A 92 -16.57 15.38 4.78
C THR A 92 -15.31 16.00 4.16
N GLY A 93 -14.21 15.26 4.13
CA GLY A 93 -12.88 15.75 3.78
C GLY A 93 -12.12 16.37 4.97
N MET A 94 -12.77 16.49 6.14
CA MET A 94 -12.19 17.12 7.33
C MET A 94 -11.87 16.13 8.45
N GLY A 95 -12.35 14.90 8.35
CA GLY A 95 -12.17 13.86 9.36
C GLY A 95 -10.83 13.14 9.26
N GLY A 96 -10.53 12.35 10.29
CA GLY A 96 -9.29 11.57 10.36
C GLY A 96 -9.27 10.64 11.58
N PRO A 97 -8.13 10.01 11.88
CA PRO A 97 -8.02 8.98 12.92
C PRO A 97 -7.86 9.55 14.33
N GLY A 98 -7.93 10.88 14.51
CA GLY A 98 -7.71 11.55 15.79
C GLY A 98 -6.25 11.87 16.10
N TYR A 99 -5.34 11.60 15.17
CA TYR A 99 -3.90 11.92 15.27
C TYR A 99 -3.33 12.24 13.89
N THR A 100 -2.10 12.74 13.85
CA THR A 100 -1.33 12.95 12.62
C THR A 100 -0.02 12.18 12.64
N ILE A 101 0.53 11.92 11.47
CA ILE A 101 1.83 11.27 11.28
C ILE A 101 2.82 12.23 10.64
N LYS A 102 4.12 11.98 10.85
CA LYS A 102 5.19 12.71 10.15
C LYS A 102 5.21 12.34 8.68
N ASP A 103 5.49 13.32 7.85
CA ASP A 103 5.75 13.07 6.43
C ASP A 103 6.99 12.20 6.25
N GLU A 104 6.88 11.25 5.33
CA GLU A 104 7.93 10.31 4.99
C GLU A 104 8.10 10.32 3.47
N PHE A 105 9.26 10.78 2.97
CA PHE A 105 9.53 10.89 1.55
C PHE A 105 10.74 10.06 1.16
N LEU A 106 10.56 9.16 0.21
CA LEU A 106 11.67 8.52 -0.49
C LEU A 106 12.26 9.48 -1.53
N LYS A 107 13.54 9.30 -1.87
CA LYS A 107 14.22 10.11 -2.89
C LYS A 107 13.56 10.08 -4.27
N ASN A 108 12.87 8.99 -4.57
CA ASN A 108 12.15 8.75 -5.80
C ASN A 108 10.63 8.89 -5.65
N ASN A 109 10.16 9.65 -4.64
CA ASN A 109 8.73 9.89 -4.44
C ASN A 109 8.09 10.44 -5.72
N LYS A 110 7.14 9.71 -6.30
CA LYS A 110 6.50 10.04 -7.58
C LYS A 110 5.01 9.74 -7.51
N ASN A 111 4.21 10.78 -7.59
CA ASN A 111 2.76 10.70 -7.70
C ASN A 111 2.35 10.33 -9.14
N SER A 112 2.77 9.16 -9.58
CA SER A 112 2.46 8.63 -10.91
C SER A 112 1.08 7.97 -10.92
N ARG A 113 0.49 7.79 -12.11
CA ARG A 113 -0.76 7.03 -12.24
C ARG A 113 -0.68 5.68 -11.53
N GLY A 114 -1.73 5.36 -10.77
CA GLY A 114 -1.87 4.11 -10.02
C GLY A 114 -1.17 4.11 -8.66
N THR A 115 -0.41 5.15 -8.28
CA THR A 115 0.14 5.24 -6.92
C THR A 115 -0.91 5.71 -5.93
N ILE A 116 -0.79 5.24 -4.67
CA ILE A 116 -1.55 5.73 -3.53
C ILE A 116 -0.68 6.63 -2.67
N SER A 117 -1.22 7.79 -2.28
CA SER A 117 -0.49 8.83 -1.59
C SER A 117 -1.27 9.35 -0.38
N MET A 118 -0.56 9.80 0.65
CA MET A 118 -1.15 10.37 1.85
C MET A 118 -1.67 11.79 1.57
N ALA A 119 -2.97 11.98 1.80
CA ALA A 119 -3.56 13.32 1.80
C ALA A 119 -3.18 14.07 3.09
N ASN A 120 -2.96 15.37 2.98
CA ASN A 120 -2.61 16.23 4.11
C ASN A 120 -3.07 17.67 3.88
N ALA A 121 -3.10 18.46 4.97
CA ALA A 121 -3.39 19.90 4.98
C ALA A 121 -2.12 20.76 5.18
N GLY A 122 -0.95 20.22 4.85
CA GLY A 122 0.37 20.79 5.01
C GLY A 122 1.35 19.80 5.64
N PRO A 123 2.59 20.19 5.90
CA PRO A 123 3.62 19.29 6.43
C PRO A 123 3.22 18.62 7.74
N ASN A 124 3.43 17.29 7.82
CA ASN A 124 3.19 16.46 9.02
C ASN A 124 1.74 16.47 9.52
N THR A 125 0.77 16.64 8.60
CA THR A 125 -0.67 16.59 8.92
C THR A 125 -1.39 15.39 8.30
N GLY A 126 -0.67 14.45 7.70
CA GLY A 126 -1.22 13.19 7.23
C GLY A 126 -1.87 12.41 8.38
N GLY A 127 -2.93 11.67 8.08
CA GLY A 127 -3.67 10.87 9.06
C GLY A 127 -4.19 9.58 8.45
N SER A 128 -5.49 9.54 8.12
CA SER A 128 -6.10 8.40 7.46
C SER A 128 -6.48 8.65 6.00
N GLN A 129 -6.61 9.91 5.59
CA GLN A 129 -7.04 10.22 4.24
C GLN A 129 -5.93 9.91 3.22
N PHE A 130 -6.32 9.30 2.12
CA PHE A 130 -5.45 8.93 1.02
C PHE A 130 -6.08 9.26 -0.32
N PHE A 131 -5.28 9.29 -1.37
CA PHE A 131 -5.80 9.38 -2.73
C PHE A 131 -5.04 8.43 -3.68
N ILE A 132 -5.75 7.98 -4.72
CA ILE A 132 -5.18 7.18 -5.80
C ILE A 132 -5.05 8.08 -7.03
N ASN A 133 -3.85 8.15 -7.59
CA ASN A 133 -3.53 8.99 -8.74
C ASN A 133 -4.09 8.36 -10.04
N LEU A 134 -4.90 9.12 -10.77
CA LEU A 134 -5.45 8.71 -12.08
C LEU A 134 -4.50 9.02 -13.25
N VAL A 135 -3.61 9.97 -13.05
CA VAL A 135 -2.58 10.42 -14.00
C VAL A 135 -1.27 10.71 -13.27
N ASN A 136 -0.24 11.11 -14.00
CA ASN A 136 1.03 11.53 -13.39
C ASN A 136 0.89 12.95 -12.81
N ASN A 137 0.75 13.04 -11.49
CA ASN A 137 0.58 14.27 -10.73
C ASN A 137 1.90 14.73 -10.08
N ASN A 138 2.98 14.80 -10.86
CA ASN A 138 4.32 15.05 -10.35
C ASN A 138 4.50 16.37 -9.58
N PHE A 139 3.59 17.34 -9.74
CA PHE A 139 3.57 18.58 -8.95
C PHE A 139 3.24 18.33 -7.46
N LEU A 140 2.77 17.14 -7.10
CA LEU A 140 2.51 16.68 -5.73
C LEU A 140 3.72 16.00 -5.08
N ASP A 141 4.77 15.67 -5.83
CA ASP A 141 5.89 14.84 -5.37
C ASP A 141 6.57 15.37 -4.09
N ALA A 142 6.66 16.68 -3.93
CA ALA A 142 7.28 17.31 -2.77
C ALA A 142 6.33 17.52 -1.58
N LYS A 143 5.04 17.13 -1.70
CA LYS A 143 4.00 17.47 -0.71
C LYS A 143 3.23 16.27 -0.20
N HIS A 144 3.09 15.23 -1.00
CA HIS A 144 2.27 14.06 -0.68
C HIS A 144 3.12 12.79 -0.79
N PRO A 145 3.40 12.12 0.34
CA PRO A 145 4.16 10.88 0.35
C PRO A 145 3.41 9.76 -0.38
N VAL A 146 4.05 9.15 -1.37
CA VAL A 146 3.58 7.92 -2.00
C VAL A 146 3.98 6.75 -1.13
N PHE A 147 3.03 5.92 -0.72
CA PHE A 147 3.28 4.80 0.19
C PHE A 147 2.88 3.42 -0.38
N GLY A 148 2.49 3.38 -1.65
CA GLY A 148 2.12 2.15 -2.33
C GLY A 148 1.61 2.40 -3.75
N LYS A 149 1.15 1.32 -4.37
CA LYS A 149 0.60 1.35 -5.74
C LYS A 149 -0.54 0.35 -5.89
N VAL A 150 -1.48 0.64 -6.75
CA VAL A 150 -2.52 -0.29 -7.21
C VAL A 150 -1.85 -1.35 -8.08
N VAL A 151 -2.03 -2.63 -7.73
CA VAL A 151 -1.52 -3.80 -8.48
C VAL A 151 -2.63 -4.55 -9.17
N GLU A 152 -3.90 -4.43 -8.70
CA GLU A 152 -5.09 -4.96 -9.36
C GLU A 152 -6.26 -3.97 -9.20
N GLY A 153 -7.18 -3.94 -10.18
CA GLY A 153 -8.40 -3.12 -10.10
C GLY A 153 -8.19 -1.66 -10.49
N MET A 154 -7.19 -1.35 -11.33
CA MET A 154 -7.03 0.01 -11.86
C MET A 154 -8.17 0.40 -12.80
N ASP A 155 -8.83 -0.55 -13.44
CA ASP A 155 -10.06 -0.39 -14.18
C ASP A 155 -11.25 0.00 -13.29
N VAL A 156 -11.32 -0.54 -12.06
CA VAL A 156 -12.29 -0.13 -11.03
C VAL A 156 -12.03 1.31 -10.59
N VAL A 157 -10.77 1.68 -10.38
CA VAL A 157 -10.38 3.07 -10.05
C VAL A 157 -10.79 4.03 -11.16
N ASP A 158 -10.60 3.64 -12.43
CA ASP A 158 -11.03 4.44 -13.59
C ASP A 158 -12.56 4.55 -13.68
N ALA A 159 -13.29 3.47 -13.37
CA ALA A 159 -14.75 3.49 -13.34
C ALA A 159 -15.27 4.42 -12.22
N ILE A 160 -14.65 4.40 -11.04
CA ILE A 160 -14.96 5.33 -9.95
C ILE A 160 -14.74 6.77 -10.38
N ALA A 161 -13.67 7.04 -11.14
CA ALA A 161 -13.34 8.37 -11.62
C ALA A 161 -14.37 8.98 -12.59
N LEU A 162 -15.26 8.15 -13.13
CA LEU A 162 -16.29 8.54 -14.12
C LEU A 162 -17.68 8.76 -13.51
N VAL A 163 -17.86 8.58 -12.20
CA VAL A 163 -19.13 8.84 -11.55
C VAL A 163 -19.45 10.34 -11.57
N ASP A 164 -20.74 10.68 -11.65
CA ASP A 164 -21.19 12.06 -11.60
C ASP A 164 -20.90 12.67 -10.22
N THR A 165 -20.37 13.90 -10.22
CA THR A 165 -20.01 14.65 -9.00
C THR A 165 -20.68 16.02 -8.97
N ASP A 166 -20.84 16.55 -7.76
CA ASP A 166 -21.30 17.93 -7.55
C ASP A 166 -20.16 18.95 -7.79
N SER A 167 -20.49 20.24 -7.57
CA SER A 167 -19.52 21.34 -7.74
C SER A 167 -18.34 21.33 -6.75
N ASN A 168 -18.38 20.45 -5.75
CA ASN A 168 -17.31 20.24 -4.76
C ASN A 168 -16.56 18.93 -5.01
N ASP A 169 -16.68 18.34 -6.19
CA ASP A 169 -16.09 17.05 -6.57
C ASP A 169 -16.62 15.84 -5.76
N ARG A 170 -17.75 16.01 -5.04
CA ARG A 170 -18.36 14.93 -4.27
C ARG A 170 -19.27 14.10 -5.15
N PRO A 171 -19.17 12.76 -5.16
CA PRO A 171 -20.06 11.91 -5.95
C PRO A 171 -21.51 12.04 -5.45
N TYR A 172 -22.47 12.14 -6.40
CA TYR A 172 -23.90 12.13 -6.08
C TYR A 172 -24.36 10.79 -5.51
N GLU A 173 -23.79 9.68 -6.02
CA GLU A 173 -23.97 8.35 -5.47
C GLU A 173 -22.69 7.95 -4.75
N GLU A 174 -22.81 7.61 -3.46
CA GLU A 174 -21.63 7.28 -2.65
C GLU A 174 -20.92 6.03 -3.16
N VAL A 175 -19.63 6.16 -3.47
CA VAL A 175 -18.74 5.04 -3.71
C VAL A 175 -18.10 4.66 -2.37
N ARG A 176 -18.50 3.49 -1.84
CA ARG A 176 -18.15 3.07 -0.48
C ARG A 176 -17.13 1.95 -0.49
N ILE A 177 -16.17 2.01 0.45
CA ILE A 177 -15.32 0.89 0.83
C ILE A 177 -16.15 0.01 1.76
N LEU A 178 -16.55 -1.18 1.30
CA LEU A 178 -17.34 -2.13 2.07
C LEU A 178 -16.48 -2.83 3.13
N ASN A 179 -15.24 -3.17 2.74
CA ASN A 179 -14.25 -3.78 3.61
C ASN A 179 -12.85 -3.46 3.11
N ALA A 180 -11.91 -3.26 4.03
CA ALA A 180 -10.49 -3.16 3.77
C ALA A 180 -9.74 -4.24 4.56
N GLY A 181 -8.95 -5.07 3.89
CA GLY A 181 -8.27 -6.19 4.53
C GLY A 181 -6.88 -6.45 3.98
N LEU A 182 -5.99 -6.95 4.84
CA LEU A 182 -4.68 -7.49 4.41
C LEU A 182 -4.90 -8.80 3.66
N ILE A 183 -4.16 -9.00 2.57
CA ILE A 183 -4.16 -10.24 1.80
C ILE A 183 -2.72 -10.73 1.61
N GLU A 184 -2.57 -12.04 1.38
CA GLU A 184 -1.27 -12.69 1.11
C GLU A 184 -0.79 -12.44 -0.32
#